data_7b0e45e9599cc6403b747942c9225dc2
#
_entry.id   7b0e45e9599cc6403b747942c9225dc2
#
_cell.length_a   1.000
_cell.length_b   1.000
_cell.length_c   1.000
_cell.angle_alpha   90.00
_cell.angle_beta   90.00
_cell.angle_gamma   90.00
#
_symmetry.space_group_name_H-M   'P 1'
#
loop_
_entity.id
_entity.type
_entity.pdbx_description
1 polymer ?
#
loop_
_entity_poly.entity_id
_entity_poly.type
_entity_poly.pdbx_seq_one_letter_code
_entity_poly.pdbx_strand_id
1 'polypeptide(L)'
;MRLALSLSLLAACGSTSPSNPANPAGPDAAGLPATTDAPVGNATTPTLPTPTGTCPAIAPGDVTFAPAGIPARKVKLSFDPAKVGHGPLIFYWFATGSAPNEAAYSLGATLGAITSAGGIVAAPYADATAGQFEWFIVNQSAKTDDFVLADEVVGCLAQAQMFDPTHIHSLGMSAGALQTTAVSFLRSAYVASVATYSGGVPPGFNPTNEDPANKFAAMIFDGGASDNVYMVDFQAASKAYKSMLDASGHFTAICDHGKGHAIPLDAAPSVAAFFAANGFGVSPSPYANGLPASFPSYCAL
;
A
#
# COMPACT_ATOMS: atom_id res chain seq x y z
N MET A 1 -29.94 44.26 2.38
CA MET A 1 -29.08 45.26 3.04
C MET A 1 -27.66 45.12 2.48
N ARG A 2 -27.08 46.24 2.06
CA ARG A 2 -26.05 46.40 1.03
C ARG A 2 -24.67 45.87 1.38
N LEU A 3 -24.03 45.36 0.29
CA LEU A 3 -22.59 45.16 0.09
C LEU A 3 -21.68 46.26 0.66
N ALA A 4 -20.48 45.90 1.02
CA ALA A 4 -19.28 46.72 0.78
C ALA A 4 -18.11 45.82 0.36
N LEU A 5 -17.76 45.98 -0.90
CA LEU A 5 -16.52 45.52 -1.53
C LEU A 5 -15.41 46.50 -1.12
N SER A 6 -14.25 46.04 -0.75
CA SER A 6 -13.04 46.83 -0.63
C SER A 6 -11.90 46.21 -1.42
N LEU A 7 -11.61 46.83 -2.53
CA LEU A 7 -10.45 46.64 -3.38
C LEU A 7 -9.28 47.43 -2.80
N SER A 8 -8.11 46.85 -2.59
CA SER A 8 -6.88 47.60 -2.34
C SER A 8 -5.80 47.19 -3.32
N LEU A 9 -5.31 48.22 -4.03
CA LEU A 9 -4.34 48.19 -5.10
C LEU A 9 -2.90 47.96 -4.58
N LEU A 10 -2.11 47.43 -5.50
CA LEU A 10 -0.66 47.20 -5.49
C LEU A 10 0.18 48.43 -5.21
N ALA A 11 1.34 48.19 -4.63
CA ALA A 11 2.54 48.98 -4.90
C ALA A 11 3.74 48.02 -5.08
N ALA A 12 4.31 48.01 -6.26
CA ALA A 12 5.56 47.38 -6.60
C ALA A 12 6.73 48.30 -6.17
N CYS A 13 7.69 47.76 -5.41
CA CYS A 13 9.01 48.39 -5.28
C CYS A 13 10.08 47.38 -5.66
N GLY A 14 10.77 47.67 -6.76
CA GLY A 14 11.99 46.98 -7.15
C GLY A 14 13.15 47.32 -6.22
N SER A 15 13.94 46.35 -5.84
CA SER A 15 15.24 46.50 -5.20
C SER A 15 16.31 45.78 -5.98
N THR A 16 17.27 46.53 -6.44
CA THR A 16 18.50 46.11 -7.12
C THR A 16 19.43 45.41 -6.12
N SER A 17 19.94 44.25 -6.48
CA SER A 17 20.97 43.54 -5.71
C SER A 17 22.35 44.16 -5.98
N PRO A 18 23.19 44.36 -4.96
CA PRO A 18 24.60 44.67 -5.15
C PRO A 18 25.42 43.40 -5.41
N SER A 19 26.31 43.47 -6.40
CA SER A 19 27.32 42.49 -6.72
C SER A 19 28.36 42.35 -5.61
N ASN A 20 28.62 41.11 -5.18
CA ASN A 20 29.64 40.78 -4.21
C ASN A 20 30.99 40.47 -4.91
N PRO A 21 32.12 40.97 -4.48
CA PRO A 21 33.41 40.72 -5.11
C PRO A 21 33.93 39.29 -4.82
N ALA A 22 34.68 38.77 -5.80
CA ALA A 22 35.31 37.44 -5.79
C ALA A 22 36.28 37.27 -4.62
N ASN A 23 36.13 36.11 -3.91
CA ASN A 23 37.04 35.65 -2.91
C ASN A 23 38.16 34.80 -3.55
N PRO A 24 39.44 34.95 -3.18
CA PRO A 24 40.53 34.20 -3.80
C PRO A 24 40.54 32.71 -3.38
N ALA A 25 40.95 31.86 -4.30
CA ALA A 25 41.06 30.40 -4.14
C ALA A 25 42.04 30.05 -2.96
N GLY A 26 41.55 29.26 -2.02
CA GLY A 26 42.36 28.57 -1.02
C GLY A 26 42.80 27.18 -1.53
N PRO A 27 43.85 26.57 -0.95
CA PRO A 27 44.48 25.40 -1.51
C PRO A 27 43.65 24.13 -1.39
N ASP A 28 43.84 23.26 -2.39
CA ASP A 28 43.24 21.95 -2.60
C ASP A 28 43.04 21.12 -1.32
N ALA A 29 41.79 20.90 -0.97
CA ALA A 29 41.43 19.82 -0.07
C ALA A 29 41.40 18.51 -0.90
N ALA A 30 42.36 17.62 -0.62
CA ALA A 30 42.43 16.29 -1.16
C ALA A 30 41.07 15.59 -0.97
N GLY A 31 40.43 15.21 -2.10
CA GLY A 31 39.17 14.50 -2.09
C GLY A 31 39.31 13.17 -1.33
N LEU A 32 38.46 12.99 -0.32
CA LEU A 32 38.20 11.68 0.25
C LEU A 32 37.63 10.81 -0.88
N PRO A 33 38.06 9.53 -1.02
CA PRO A 33 37.51 8.65 -2.02
C PRO A 33 36.00 8.53 -1.73
N ALA A 34 35.18 8.76 -2.78
CA ALA A 34 33.77 8.45 -2.74
C ALA A 34 33.63 6.97 -2.36
N THR A 35 33.04 6.72 -1.20
CA THR A 35 32.58 5.38 -0.87
C THR A 35 31.50 5.07 -1.90
N THR A 36 31.83 4.18 -2.85
CA THR A 36 30.82 3.53 -3.67
C THR A 36 29.95 2.75 -2.71
N ASP A 37 28.75 3.26 -2.42
CA ASP A 37 27.74 2.48 -1.75
C ASP A 37 27.56 1.21 -2.56
N ALA A 38 27.95 0.08 -1.99
CA ALA A 38 27.62 -1.22 -2.57
C ALA A 38 26.09 -1.26 -2.70
N PRO A 39 25.56 -1.78 -3.83
CA PRO A 39 24.11 -1.90 -3.97
C PRO A 39 23.57 -2.68 -2.76
N VAL A 40 22.69 -2.05 -1.99
CA VAL A 40 22.02 -2.70 -0.88
C VAL A 40 21.21 -3.85 -1.48
N GLY A 41 21.65 -5.08 -1.23
CA GLY A 41 20.94 -6.26 -1.69
C GLY A 41 19.56 -6.28 -1.06
N ASN A 42 18.54 -6.77 -1.82
CA ASN A 42 17.19 -6.94 -1.28
C ASN A 42 17.24 -7.84 -0.04
N ALA A 43 16.56 -7.45 1.05
CA ALA A 43 16.41 -8.30 2.21
C ALA A 43 15.65 -9.57 1.80
N THR A 44 16.15 -10.75 2.20
CA THR A 44 15.52 -12.04 1.85
C THR A 44 14.56 -12.54 2.92
N THR A 45 14.57 -11.91 4.10
CA THR A 45 13.76 -12.31 5.25
C THR A 45 13.00 -11.10 5.79
N PRO A 46 11.67 -11.17 5.90
CA PRO A 46 10.89 -10.07 6.46
C PRO A 46 11.12 -9.91 7.98
N THR A 47 11.03 -8.67 8.45
CA THR A 47 11.01 -8.38 9.88
C THR A 47 9.56 -8.37 10.36
N LEU A 48 9.11 -9.46 10.97
CA LEU A 48 7.73 -9.60 11.44
C LEU A 48 7.53 -8.85 12.77
N PRO A 49 6.36 -8.22 12.97
CA PRO A 49 6.00 -7.63 14.24
C PRO A 49 5.73 -8.70 15.30
N THR A 50 5.99 -8.36 16.55
CA THR A 50 5.61 -9.18 17.71
C THR A 50 4.23 -8.70 18.21
N PRO A 51 3.29 -9.59 18.53
CA PRO A 51 2.01 -9.19 19.11
C PRO A 51 2.21 -8.39 20.40
N THR A 52 1.41 -7.37 20.57
CA THR A 52 1.43 -6.50 21.77
C THR A 52 0.32 -6.85 22.76
N GLY A 53 -0.73 -7.50 22.28
CA GLY A 53 -1.82 -8.04 23.07
C GLY A 53 -1.77 -9.56 23.21
N THR A 54 -2.82 -10.13 23.78
CA THR A 54 -3.01 -11.58 23.81
C THR A 54 -3.63 -12.05 22.51
N CYS A 55 -2.97 -12.95 21.80
CA CYS A 55 -3.52 -13.51 20.57
C CYS A 55 -4.82 -14.28 20.83
N PRO A 56 -5.88 -14.00 20.08
CA PRO A 56 -7.15 -14.70 20.21
C PRO A 56 -7.05 -16.12 19.65
N ALA A 57 -8.06 -16.95 19.93
CA ALA A 57 -8.26 -18.19 19.18
C ALA A 57 -8.57 -17.85 17.72
N ILE A 58 -7.75 -18.35 16.80
CA ILE A 58 -7.85 -18.07 15.37
C ILE A 58 -8.80 -19.09 14.72
N ALA A 59 -9.87 -18.58 14.11
CA ALA A 59 -10.85 -19.36 13.36
C ALA A 59 -11.34 -18.59 12.13
N PRO A 60 -11.87 -19.26 11.09
CA PRO A 60 -12.53 -18.56 9.99
C PRO A 60 -13.75 -17.75 10.48
N GLY A 61 -13.97 -16.57 9.93
CA GLY A 61 -15.02 -15.65 10.34
C GLY A 61 -14.46 -14.43 11.08
N ASP A 62 -15.28 -13.83 11.94
CA ASP A 62 -14.91 -12.61 12.66
C ASP A 62 -14.10 -12.95 13.92
N VAL A 63 -12.86 -12.51 13.97
CA VAL A 63 -11.96 -12.67 15.12
C VAL A 63 -11.64 -11.28 15.69
N THR A 64 -11.71 -11.11 16.99
CA THR A 64 -11.39 -9.84 17.66
C THR A 64 -9.94 -9.86 18.13
N PHE A 65 -9.14 -8.94 17.62
CA PHE A 65 -7.78 -8.66 18.06
C PHE A 65 -7.78 -7.48 19.01
N ALA A 66 -6.93 -7.52 20.04
CA ALA A 66 -6.84 -6.50 21.08
C ALA A 66 -5.38 -6.09 21.31
N PRO A 67 -4.75 -5.43 20.33
CA PRO A 67 -3.39 -4.92 20.50
C PRO A 67 -3.32 -3.88 21.60
N ALA A 68 -2.17 -3.76 22.27
CA ALA A 68 -1.98 -2.74 23.28
C ALA A 68 -2.02 -1.33 22.67
N GLY A 69 -2.64 -0.40 23.38
CA GLY A 69 -2.64 1.03 23.03
C GLY A 69 -3.75 1.47 22.07
N ILE A 70 -4.52 0.55 21.48
CA ILE A 70 -5.66 0.86 20.64
C ILE A 70 -6.90 0.04 21.06
N PRO A 71 -8.13 0.45 20.68
CA PRO A 71 -9.33 -0.35 20.92
C PRO A 71 -9.27 -1.72 20.23
N ALA A 72 -9.83 -2.73 20.88
CA ALA A 72 -10.02 -4.04 20.26
C ALA A 72 -10.87 -3.93 18.99
N ARG A 73 -10.48 -4.63 17.93
CA ARG A 73 -11.13 -4.54 16.63
C ARG A 73 -11.29 -5.92 15.99
N LYS A 74 -12.39 -6.09 15.29
CA LYS A 74 -12.66 -7.32 14.54
C LYS A 74 -11.86 -7.32 13.22
N VAL A 75 -11.44 -8.51 12.82
CA VAL A 75 -10.92 -8.82 11.49
C VAL A 75 -11.66 -10.04 10.97
N LYS A 76 -12.24 -9.95 9.79
CA LYS A 76 -12.81 -11.11 9.12
C LYS A 76 -11.69 -11.92 8.49
N LEU A 77 -11.52 -13.17 8.91
CA LEU A 77 -10.53 -14.11 8.39
C LEU A 77 -11.23 -15.12 7.48
N SER A 78 -10.70 -15.28 6.26
CA SER A 78 -11.14 -16.29 5.30
C SER A 78 -9.97 -17.24 5.02
N PHE A 79 -10.09 -18.50 5.44
CA PHE A 79 -9.10 -19.55 5.23
C PHE A 79 -9.70 -20.94 5.43
N ASP A 80 -9.05 -21.97 4.92
CA ASP A 80 -9.35 -23.38 5.23
C ASP A 80 -8.46 -23.83 6.38
N PRO A 81 -9.02 -24.12 7.58
CA PRO A 81 -8.22 -24.52 8.75
C PRO A 81 -7.44 -25.83 8.56
N ALA A 82 -7.81 -26.66 7.58
CA ALA A 82 -7.09 -27.88 7.25
C ALA A 82 -5.88 -27.64 6.32
N LYS A 83 -5.69 -26.42 5.80
CA LYS A 83 -4.70 -26.12 4.76
C LYS A 83 -3.66 -25.06 5.17
N VAL A 84 -3.92 -24.26 6.22
CA VAL A 84 -3.03 -23.16 6.65
C VAL A 84 -1.61 -23.63 6.99
N GLY A 85 -0.66 -22.71 6.91
CA GLY A 85 0.74 -22.91 7.27
C GLY A 85 1.75 -22.62 6.15
N HIS A 86 1.36 -22.62 4.89
CA HIS A 86 2.27 -22.47 3.75
C HIS A 86 1.79 -21.49 2.67
N GLY A 87 0.58 -20.98 2.80
CA GLY A 87 0.02 -20.02 1.85
C GLY A 87 0.24 -18.56 2.25
N PRO A 88 -0.14 -17.61 1.39
CA PRO A 88 0.02 -16.18 1.65
C PRO A 88 -0.91 -15.67 2.74
N LEU A 89 -0.53 -14.57 3.39
CA LEU A 89 -1.42 -13.70 4.15
C LEU A 89 -1.73 -12.46 3.30
N ILE A 90 -3.01 -12.24 2.98
CA ILE A 90 -3.45 -11.10 2.17
C ILE A 90 -4.37 -10.23 3.02
N PHE A 91 -3.96 -9.01 3.30
CA PHE A 91 -4.85 -7.99 3.85
C PHE A 91 -5.74 -7.43 2.73
N TYR A 92 -7.03 -7.31 3.03
CA TYR A 92 -7.99 -6.63 2.16
C TYR A 92 -8.61 -5.44 2.88
N TRP A 93 -8.41 -4.23 2.34
CA TRP A 93 -8.92 -2.97 2.85
C TRP A 93 -10.06 -2.50 1.96
N PHE A 94 -11.27 -2.41 2.51
CA PHE A 94 -12.46 -2.08 1.74
C PHE A 94 -12.63 -0.58 1.49
N ALA A 95 -13.46 -0.26 0.49
CA ALA A 95 -13.78 1.10 0.06
C ALA A 95 -14.71 1.82 1.04
N THR A 96 -14.75 3.15 0.96
CA THR A 96 -15.71 3.98 1.70
C THR A 96 -17.15 3.53 1.48
N GLY A 97 -17.87 3.37 2.59
CA GLY A 97 -19.27 2.90 2.61
C GLY A 97 -19.43 1.39 2.40
N SER A 98 -18.31 0.64 2.37
CA SER A 98 -18.33 -0.82 2.23
C SER A 98 -18.07 -1.52 3.57
N ALA A 99 -17.70 -2.80 3.53
CA ALA A 99 -17.48 -3.66 4.69
C ALA A 99 -16.50 -4.80 4.35
N PRO A 100 -15.99 -5.56 5.34
CA PRO A 100 -15.04 -6.66 5.10
C PRO A 100 -15.49 -7.73 4.10
N ASN A 101 -16.79 -7.86 3.84
CA ASN A 101 -17.32 -8.75 2.79
C ASN A 101 -16.93 -8.32 1.36
N GLU A 102 -16.48 -7.08 1.16
CA GLU A 102 -15.97 -6.63 -0.12
C GLU A 102 -14.78 -7.48 -0.59
N ALA A 103 -13.99 -8.05 0.32
CA ALA A 103 -12.93 -9.00 -0.03
C ALA A 103 -13.46 -10.18 -0.83
N ALA A 104 -14.57 -10.78 -0.41
CA ALA A 104 -15.17 -11.89 -1.12
C ALA A 104 -15.79 -11.47 -2.47
N TYR A 105 -16.35 -10.27 -2.54
CA TYR A 105 -16.86 -9.70 -3.80
C TYR A 105 -15.71 -9.44 -4.78
N SER A 106 -14.65 -8.77 -4.32
CA SER A 106 -13.49 -8.41 -5.13
C SER A 106 -12.72 -9.62 -5.67
N LEU A 107 -12.51 -10.62 -4.82
CA LEU A 107 -11.73 -11.81 -5.17
C LEU A 107 -12.59 -12.89 -5.87
N GLY A 108 -13.88 -12.90 -5.67
CA GLY A 108 -14.78 -13.87 -6.28
C GLY A 108 -14.32 -15.33 -6.07
N ALA A 109 -14.28 -16.13 -7.12
CA ALA A 109 -13.81 -17.52 -7.08
C ALA A 109 -12.32 -17.64 -6.68
N THR A 110 -11.53 -16.60 -6.89
CA THR A 110 -10.11 -16.57 -6.54
C THR A 110 -9.90 -16.66 -5.03
N LEU A 111 -10.84 -16.15 -4.21
CA LEU A 111 -10.81 -16.32 -2.75
C LEU A 111 -10.77 -17.80 -2.37
N GLY A 112 -11.63 -18.62 -2.98
CA GLY A 112 -11.64 -20.07 -2.76
C GLY A 112 -10.35 -20.76 -3.20
N ALA A 113 -9.75 -20.30 -4.31
CA ALA A 113 -8.46 -20.82 -4.77
C ALA A 113 -7.32 -20.48 -3.78
N ILE A 114 -7.28 -19.23 -3.28
CA ILE A 114 -6.30 -18.78 -2.28
C ILE A 114 -6.42 -19.63 -0.99
N THR A 115 -7.62 -19.77 -0.45
CA THR A 115 -7.83 -20.50 0.82
C THR A 115 -7.57 -22.00 0.68
N SER A 116 -7.95 -22.61 -0.44
CA SER A 116 -7.67 -24.01 -0.73
C SER A 116 -6.18 -24.29 -0.92
N ALA A 117 -5.39 -23.30 -1.32
CA ALA A 117 -3.93 -23.36 -1.39
C ALA A 117 -3.25 -23.04 -0.04
N GLY A 118 -4.00 -22.88 1.04
CA GLY A 118 -3.48 -22.60 2.39
C GLY A 118 -3.30 -21.12 2.72
N GLY A 119 -3.79 -20.22 1.85
CA GLY A 119 -3.74 -18.78 2.10
C GLY A 119 -4.82 -18.29 3.06
N ILE A 120 -4.55 -17.13 3.65
CA ILE A 120 -5.45 -16.40 4.54
C ILE A 120 -5.75 -15.03 3.94
N VAL A 121 -7.03 -14.69 3.85
CA VAL A 121 -7.45 -13.31 3.56
C VAL A 121 -7.99 -12.68 4.84
N ALA A 122 -7.34 -11.60 5.28
CA ALA A 122 -7.68 -10.85 6.48
C ALA A 122 -8.29 -9.50 6.08
N ALA A 123 -9.57 -9.30 6.37
CA ALA A 123 -10.28 -8.05 6.08
C ALA A 123 -10.66 -7.36 7.41
N PRO A 124 -9.91 -6.33 7.86
CA PRO A 124 -10.22 -5.60 9.08
C PRO A 124 -11.56 -4.87 8.97
N TYR A 125 -12.27 -4.75 10.12
CA TYR A 125 -13.36 -3.81 10.26
C TYR A 125 -12.79 -2.41 10.49
N ALA A 126 -13.44 -1.38 9.99
CA ALA A 126 -13.08 0.00 10.28
C ALA A 126 -13.32 0.35 11.76
N ASP A 127 -12.56 1.31 12.26
CA ASP A 127 -12.85 1.96 13.53
C ASP A 127 -13.93 3.02 13.34
N ALA A 128 -14.99 2.99 14.16
CA ALA A 128 -16.09 3.95 14.07
C ALA A 128 -15.64 5.42 14.29
N THR A 129 -14.43 5.64 14.83
CA THR A 129 -13.86 6.97 15.08
C THR A 129 -12.88 7.40 13.99
N ALA A 130 -12.68 6.61 12.93
CA ALA A 130 -11.73 6.94 11.86
C ALA A 130 -12.10 8.22 11.09
N GLY A 131 -13.40 8.53 10.95
CA GLY A 131 -13.88 9.74 10.28
C GLY A 131 -14.78 9.44 9.10
N GLN A 132 -14.75 10.31 8.09
CA GLN A 132 -15.59 10.17 6.89
C GLN A 132 -15.20 8.95 6.06
N PHE A 133 -13.91 8.67 6.00
CA PHE A 133 -13.35 7.49 5.34
C PHE A 133 -12.96 6.46 6.40
N GLU A 134 -13.03 5.19 6.10
CA GLU A 134 -12.93 4.08 7.05
C GLU A 134 -11.55 3.93 7.68
N TRP A 135 -10.49 4.50 7.07
CA TRP A 135 -9.11 4.31 7.49
C TRP A 135 -8.51 5.63 7.99
N PHE A 136 -7.84 5.59 9.15
CA PHE A 136 -7.31 6.79 9.80
C PHE A 136 -6.37 7.60 8.91
N ILE A 137 -5.46 6.95 8.17
CA ILE A 137 -4.51 7.63 7.28
C ILE A 137 -5.21 8.40 6.15
N VAL A 138 -6.34 7.87 5.64
CA VAL A 138 -7.11 8.50 4.57
C VAL A 138 -7.80 9.76 5.05
N ASN A 139 -8.14 9.81 6.33
CA ASN A 139 -8.68 11.01 7.00
C ASN A 139 -7.57 11.99 7.46
N GLN A 140 -6.31 11.77 7.07
CA GLN A 140 -5.15 12.55 7.51
C GLN A 140 -5.02 12.61 9.04
N SER A 141 -5.46 11.57 9.72
CA SER A 141 -5.34 11.42 11.17
C SER A 141 -3.89 11.07 11.56
N ALA A 142 -3.44 11.59 12.68
CA ALA A 142 -2.16 11.18 13.28
C ALA A 142 -2.22 9.77 13.92
N LYS A 143 -3.41 9.15 14.02
CA LYS A 143 -3.56 7.80 14.56
C LYS A 143 -3.02 6.75 13.60
N THR A 144 -2.38 5.74 14.15
CA THR A 144 -1.80 4.61 13.42
C THR A 144 -2.51 3.29 13.71
N ASP A 145 -3.72 3.36 14.27
CA ASP A 145 -4.45 2.20 14.81
C ASP A 145 -4.67 1.10 13.76
N ASP A 146 -4.86 1.46 12.46
CA ASP A 146 -5.02 0.47 11.39
C ASP A 146 -3.74 -0.33 11.16
N PHE A 147 -2.58 0.32 11.27
CA PHE A 147 -1.28 -0.33 11.13
C PHE A 147 -0.93 -1.17 12.37
N VAL A 148 -1.24 -0.67 13.57
CA VAL A 148 -1.07 -1.43 14.82
C VAL A 148 -1.94 -2.69 14.83
N LEU A 149 -3.17 -2.60 14.31
CA LEU A 149 -4.03 -3.77 14.12
C LEU A 149 -3.44 -4.77 13.11
N ALA A 150 -2.93 -4.29 11.98
CA ALA A 150 -2.28 -5.15 10.99
C ALA A 150 -1.05 -5.86 11.58
N ASP A 151 -0.21 -5.14 12.33
CA ASP A 151 0.94 -5.69 13.02
C ASP A 151 0.54 -6.79 14.00
N GLU A 152 -0.52 -6.58 14.78
CA GLU A 152 -1.05 -7.59 15.73
C GLU A 152 -1.54 -8.85 15.01
N VAL A 153 -2.27 -8.68 13.90
CA VAL A 153 -2.75 -9.81 13.08
C VAL A 153 -1.57 -10.60 12.53
N VAL A 154 -0.59 -9.93 11.93
CA VAL A 154 0.63 -10.58 11.42
C VAL A 154 1.33 -11.34 12.54
N GLY A 155 1.58 -10.69 13.67
CA GLY A 155 2.29 -11.28 14.79
C GLY A 155 1.56 -12.52 15.36
N CYS A 156 0.25 -12.43 15.56
CA CYS A 156 -0.53 -13.57 16.09
C CYS A 156 -0.58 -14.76 15.12
N LEU A 157 -0.79 -14.49 13.83
CA LEU A 157 -0.81 -15.56 12.82
C LEU A 157 0.59 -16.17 12.62
N ALA A 158 1.66 -15.37 12.74
CA ALA A 158 3.03 -15.86 12.68
C ALA A 158 3.39 -16.75 13.89
N GLN A 159 3.00 -16.35 15.11
CA GLN A 159 3.17 -17.20 16.30
C GLN A 159 2.46 -18.55 16.16
N ALA A 160 1.30 -18.56 15.52
CA ALA A 160 0.53 -19.77 15.23
C ALA A 160 1.03 -20.53 13.99
N GLN A 161 2.05 -20.03 13.27
CA GLN A 161 2.64 -20.62 12.06
C GLN A 161 1.59 -20.88 10.96
N MET A 162 0.67 -19.93 10.76
CA MET A 162 -0.50 -20.12 9.90
C MET A 162 -0.30 -19.71 8.44
N PHE A 163 0.83 -19.09 8.08
CA PHE A 163 1.09 -18.60 6.71
C PHE A 163 2.59 -18.60 6.40
N ASP A 164 2.94 -18.44 5.13
CA ASP A 164 4.32 -18.20 4.69
C ASP A 164 4.72 -16.74 4.96
N PRO A 165 5.68 -16.46 5.86
CA PRO A 165 6.07 -15.10 6.21
C PRO A 165 6.66 -14.30 5.05
N THR A 166 7.14 -14.96 4.00
CA THR A 166 7.64 -14.29 2.80
C THR A 166 6.53 -13.84 1.83
N HIS A 167 5.28 -14.20 2.12
CA HIS A 167 4.12 -13.92 1.28
C HIS A 167 3.03 -13.16 2.04
N ILE A 168 3.38 -11.95 2.53
CA ILE A 168 2.42 -11.01 3.13
C ILE A 168 2.11 -9.91 2.11
N HIS A 169 0.84 -9.79 1.75
CA HIS A 169 0.39 -8.89 0.70
C HIS A 169 -0.72 -7.97 1.19
N SER A 170 -0.90 -6.84 0.48
CA SER A 170 -2.00 -5.91 0.76
C SER A 170 -2.76 -5.60 -0.52
N LEU A 171 -4.08 -5.61 -0.44
CA LEU A 171 -5.02 -5.31 -1.51
C LEU A 171 -6.11 -4.40 -0.97
N GLY A 172 -6.58 -3.46 -1.77
CA GLY A 172 -7.70 -2.63 -1.37
C GLY A 172 -8.36 -1.89 -2.52
N MET A 173 -9.53 -1.31 -2.24
CA MET A 173 -10.28 -0.47 -3.17
C MET A 173 -10.48 0.92 -2.59
N SER A 174 -10.29 1.98 -3.41
CA SER A 174 -10.62 3.37 -3.06
C SER A 174 -9.91 3.82 -1.76
N ALA A 175 -10.63 4.18 -0.71
CA ALA A 175 -10.03 4.47 0.60
C ALA A 175 -9.17 3.30 1.11
N GLY A 176 -9.60 2.06 0.89
CA GLY A 176 -8.81 0.87 1.21
C GLY A 176 -7.57 0.70 0.32
N ALA A 177 -7.61 1.18 -0.92
CA ALA A 177 -6.44 1.21 -1.79
C ALA A 177 -5.44 2.30 -1.37
N LEU A 178 -5.91 3.45 -0.86
CA LEU A 178 -5.04 4.44 -0.24
C LEU A 178 -4.40 3.89 1.06
N GLN A 179 -5.16 3.15 1.87
CA GLN A 179 -4.62 2.43 3.01
C GLN A 179 -3.56 1.40 2.56
N THR A 180 -3.82 0.63 1.49
CA THR A 180 -2.84 -0.30 0.89
C THR A 180 -1.59 0.42 0.42
N THR A 181 -1.73 1.59 -0.23
CA THR A 181 -0.59 2.44 -0.61
C THR A 181 0.23 2.83 0.61
N ALA A 182 -0.41 3.25 1.71
CA ALA A 182 0.30 3.59 2.94
C ALA A 182 0.98 2.37 3.58
N VAL A 183 0.31 1.22 3.59
CA VAL A 183 0.88 -0.06 4.08
C VAL A 183 2.17 -0.41 3.34
N SER A 184 2.24 -0.20 2.02
CA SER A 184 3.42 -0.52 1.23
C SER A 184 4.68 0.24 1.67
N PHE A 185 4.55 1.46 2.17
CA PHE A 185 5.66 2.25 2.69
C PHE A 185 5.87 2.04 4.20
N LEU A 186 4.80 2.09 4.98
CA LEU A 186 4.88 2.07 6.44
C LEU A 186 5.10 0.67 7.02
N ARG A 187 4.92 -0.37 6.20
CA ARG A 187 5.11 -1.79 6.57
C ARG A 187 5.94 -2.55 5.55
N SER A 188 6.76 -1.83 4.79
CA SER A 188 7.69 -2.42 3.81
C SER A 188 8.66 -3.43 4.42
N ALA A 189 8.91 -3.38 5.73
CA ALA A 189 9.74 -4.35 6.44
C ALA A 189 9.22 -5.79 6.40
N TYR A 190 7.92 -5.99 6.09
CA TYR A 190 7.34 -7.33 5.98
C TYR A 190 6.38 -7.51 4.77
N VAL A 191 5.94 -6.44 4.12
CA VAL A 191 5.03 -6.54 2.96
C VAL A 191 5.83 -6.91 1.72
N ALA A 192 5.45 -8.01 1.08
CA ALA A 192 6.09 -8.55 -0.11
C ALA A 192 5.64 -7.86 -1.40
N SER A 193 4.34 -7.69 -1.57
CA SER A 193 3.76 -6.99 -2.71
C SER A 193 2.37 -6.45 -2.42
N VAL A 194 1.91 -5.51 -3.23
CA VAL A 194 0.62 -4.85 -3.06
C VAL A 194 -0.16 -4.78 -4.38
N ALA A 195 -1.49 -4.68 -4.27
CA ALA A 195 -2.34 -4.30 -5.40
C ALA A 195 -3.35 -3.25 -4.96
N THR A 196 -3.56 -2.20 -5.78
CA THR A 196 -4.46 -1.09 -5.47
C THR A 196 -5.50 -0.92 -6.55
N TYR A 197 -6.78 -1.00 -6.21
CA TYR A 197 -7.88 -0.65 -7.12
C TYR A 197 -8.32 0.79 -6.83
N SER A 198 -8.01 1.73 -7.74
CA SER A 198 -8.23 3.16 -7.54
C SER A 198 -7.59 3.67 -6.24
N GLY A 199 -6.27 3.57 -6.17
CA GLY A 199 -5.43 3.97 -5.02
C GLY A 199 -4.39 5.01 -5.42
N GLY A 200 -3.19 4.85 -4.87
CA GLY A 200 -2.02 5.65 -5.25
C GLY A 200 -1.74 6.82 -4.33
N VAL A 201 -1.12 7.86 -4.87
CA VAL A 201 -0.63 9.03 -4.11
C VAL A 201 -1.31 10.29 -4.65
N PRO A 202 -2.53 10.61 -4.18
CA PRO A 202 -3.17 11.88 -4.51
C PRO A 202 -2.44 13.06 -3.85
N PRO A 203 -2.63 14.30 -4.33
CA PRO A 203 -2.03 15.49 -3.74
C PRO A 203 -2.28 15.59 -2.23
N GLY A 204 -1.22 15.81 -1.47
CA GLY A 204 -1.29 15.90 0.00
C GLY A 204 -1.25 14.55 0.74
N PHE A 205 -1.30 13.42 0.04
CA PHE A 205 -1.10 12.09 0.60
C PHE A 205 0.30 11.60 0.23
N ASN A 206 1.19 11.56 1.20
CA ASN A 206 2.59 11.23 0.96
C ASN A 206 3.13 10.31 2.07
N PRO A 207 2.73 9.03 2.09
CA PRO A 207 3.28 8.06 3.03
C PRO A 207 4.77 7.84 2.71
N THR A 208 5.60 7.90 3.74
CA THR A 208 7.04 7.66 3.68
C THR A 208 7.44 6.63 4.74
N ASN A 209 8.71 6.45 5.03
CA ASN A 209 9.28 5.46 5.97
C ASN A 209 9.37 4.05 5.39
N GLU A 210 9.65 3.94 4.10
CA GLU A 210 10.00 2.68 3.48
C GLU A 210 11.29 2.09 4.08
N ASP A 211 11.31 0.77 4.28
CA ASP A 211 12.55 0.04 4.55
C ASP A 211 13.36 -0.03 3.24
N PRO A 212 14.53 0.60 3.15
CA PRO A 212 15.30 0.67 1.91
C PRO A 212 15.83 -0.71 1.47
N ALA A 213 15.91 -1.67 2.38
CA ALA A 213 16.38 -3.02 2.08
C ALA A 213 15.33 -3.89 1.40
N ASN A 214 14.05 -3.49 1.39
CA ASN A 214 12.99 -4.22 0.70
C ASN A 214 12.45 -3.43 -0.50
N LYS A 215 12.48 -4.06 -1.68
CA LYS A 215 11.87 -3.54 -2.90
C LYS A 215 10.62 -4.35 -3.22
N PHE A 216 9.52 -4.03 -2.52
CA PHE A 216 8.22 -4.68 -2.76
C PHE A 216 7.73 -4.42 -4.20
N ALA A 217 6.91 -5.34 -4.73
CA ALA A 217 6.28 -5.18 -6.04
C ALA A 217 4.88 -4.57 -5.91
N ALA A 218 4.44 -3.79 -6.89
CA ALA A 218 3.11 -3.18 -6.90
C ALA A 218 2.36 -3.39 -8.23
N MET A 219 1.11 -3.84 -8.15
CA MET A 219 0.17 -3.90 -9.26
C MET A 219 -0.90 -2.82 -9.05
N ILE A 220 -0.88 -1.79 -9.88
CA ILE A 220 -1.61 -0.55 -9.66
C ILE A 220 -2.73 -0.43 -10.68
N PHE A 221 -3.98 -0.37 -10.22
CA PHE A 221 -5.15 -0.26 -11.08
C PHE A 221 -5.80 1.11 -10.95
N ASP A 222 -6.23 1.64 -12.10
CA ASP A 222 -7.12 2.79 -12.18
C ASP A 222 -8.23 2.56 -13.22
N GLY A 223 -9.29 3.33 -13.11
CA GLY A 223 -10.46 3.23 -13.99
C GLY A 223 -10.45 4.22 -15.15
N GLY A 224 -9.30 4.78 -15.49
CA GLY A 224 -9.14 5.76 -16.56
C GLY A 224 -9.61 7.17 -16.17
N ALA A 225 -9.81 8.02 -17.17
CA ALA A 225 -10.13 9.43 -16.98
C ALA A 225 -11.44 9.72 -16.22
N SER A 226 -12.31 8.72 -16.08
CA SER A 226 -13.56 8.84 -15.30
C SER A 226 -13.43 8.35 -13.85
N ASP A 227 -12.25 7.92 -13.43
CA ASP A 227 -11.98 7.46 -12.07
C ASP A 227 -11.76 8.64 -11.10
N ASN A 228 -12.84 9.39 -10.87
CA ASN A 228 -12.87 10.58 -10.03
C ASN A 228 -13.97 10.49 -8.98
N VAL A 229 -13.59 10.43 -7.70
CA VAL A 229 -14.52 10.38 -6.57
C VAL A 229 -13.98 11.24 -5.43
N TYR A 230 -14.84 11.98 -4.73
CA TYR A 230 -14.45 12.87 -3.64
C TYR A 230 -13.33 13.86 -4.01
N MET A 231 -13.33 14.39 -5.24
CA MET A 231 -12.31 15.28 -5.78
C MET A 231 -10.91 14.64 -5.93
N VAL A 232 -10.81 13.34 -5.84
CA VAL A 232 -9.58 12.60 -6.11
C VAL A 232 -9.62 12.06 -7.54
N ASP A 233 -8.63 12.45 -8.34
CA ASP A 233 -8.33 11.84 -9.63
C ASP A 233 -7.45 10.60 -9.37
N PHE A 234 -8.07 9.42 -9.33
CA PHE A 234 -7.37 8.17 -9.04
C PHE A 234 -6.47 7.70 -10.18
N GLN A 235 -6.75 8.11 -11.42
CA GLN A 235 -5.82 7.85 -12.51
C GLN A 235 -4.51 8.61 -12.31
N ALA A 236 -4.60 9.91 -12.00
CA ALA A 236 -3.42 10.71 -11.71
C ALA A 236 -2.68 10.22 -10.45
N ALA A 237 -3.42 9.85 -9.39
CA ALA A 237 -2.84 9.32 -8.15
C ALA A 237 -2.12 7.98 -8.37
N SER A 238 -2.68 7.08 -9.18
CA SER A 238 -2.07 5.79 -9.55
C SER A 238 -0.79 5.98 -10.37
N LYS A 239 -0.80 6.89 -11.36
CA LYS A 239 0.40 7.24 -12.13
C LYS A 239 1.49 7.88 -11.27
N ALA A 240 1.11 8.73 -10.31
CA ALA A 240 2.06 9.33 -9.36
C ALA A 240 2.70 8.25 -8.47
N TYR A 241 1.92 7.30 -7.98
CA TYR A 241 2.43 6.18 -7.19
C TYR A 241 3.40 5.31 -7.99
N LYS A 242 3.03 4.91 -9.23
CA LYS A 242 3.94 4.20 -10.12
C LYS A 242 5.25 4.94 -10.29
N SER A 243 5.19 6.23 -10.64
CA SER A 243 6.40 7.04 -10.87
C SER A 243 7.30 7.12 -9.64
N MET A 244 6.72 7.22 -8.43
CA MET A 244 7.46 7.24 -7.17
C MET A 244 8.16 5.89 -6.93
N LEU A 245 7.47 4.79 -7.13
CA LEU A 245 8.00 3.45 -6.95
C LEU A 245 9.08 3.11 -7.96
N ASP A 246 8.87 3.44 -9.23
CA ASP A 246 9.87 3.23 -10.30
C ASP A 246 11.16 4.00 -10.01
N ALA A 247 11.05 5.26 -9.57
CA ALA A 247 12.19 6.09 -9.19
C ALA A 247 12.97 5.51 -7.99
N SER A 248 12.30 4.73 -7.13
CA SER A 248 12.88 4.05 -5.97
C SER A 248 13.33 2.61 -6.28
N GLY A 249 13.19 2.14 -7.52
CA GLY A 249 13.64 0.83 -7.97
C GLY A 249 12.73 -0.34 -7.62
N HIS A 250 11.44 -0.08 -7.34
CA HIS A 250 10.43 -1.12 -7.19
C HIS A 250 9.97 -1.66 -8.54
N PHE A 251 9.52 -2.90 -8.57
CA PHE A 251 8.81 -3.43 -9.73
C PHE A 251 7.34 -2.99 -9.69
N THR A 252 6.87 -2.40 -10.79
CA THR A 252 5.47 -1.93 -10.90
C THR A 252 4.81 -2.40 -12.19
N ALA A 253 3.52 -2.72 -12.11
CA ALA A 253 2.63 -2.87 -13.26
C ALA A 253 1.45 -1.91 -13.08
N ILE A 254 1.04 -1.22 -14.16
CA ILE A 254 -0.13 -0.33 -14.16
C ILE A 254 -1.22 -0.90 -15.05
N CYS A 255 -2.47 -0.80 -14.60
CA CYS A 255 -3.64 -1.40 -15.24
C CYS A 255 -4.77 -0.36 -15.33
N ASP A 256 -4.94 0.26 -16.50
CA ASP A 256 -6.08 1.16 -16.76
C ASP A 256 -7.25 0.36 -17.34
N HIS A 257 -8.21 -0.02 -16.49
CA HIS A 257 -9.35 -0.83 -16.94
C HIS A 257 -10.48 0.00 -17.58
N GLY A 258 -10.43 1.32 -17.54
CA GLY A 258 -11.34 2.22 -18.24
C GLY A 258 -12.80 2.22 -17.78
N LYS A 259 -13.10 1.59 -16.61
CA LYS A 259 -14.49 1.40 -16.11
C LYS A 259 -14.89 2.41 -15.02
N GLY A 260 -14.09 3.49 -14.84
CA GLY A 260 -14.29 4.46 -13.76
C GLY A 260 -13.97 3.88 -12.38
N HIS A 261 -14.53 4.47 -11.33
CA HIS A 261 -14.24 4.10 -9.94
C HIS A 261 -14.90 2.76 -9.57
N ALA A 262 -14.26 1.66 -9.94
CA ALA A 262 -14.81 0.31 -9.78
C ALA A 262 -13.73 -0.76 -9.54
N ILE A 263 -14.10 -1.85 -8.88
CA ILE A 263 -13.25 -3.03 -8.76
C ILE A 263 -13.23 -3.79 -10.10
N PRO A 264 -12.06 -4.02 -10.73
CA PRO A 264 -11.96 -4.83 -11.94
C PRO A 264 -12.04 -6.33 -11.58
N LEU A 265 -13.25 -6.88 -11.54
CA LEU A 265 -13.52 -8.27 -11.08
C LEU A 265 -12.78 -9.34 -11.90
N ASP A 266 -12.45 -9.02 -13.15
CA ASP A 266 -11.64 -9.87 -14.05
C ASP A 266 -10.15 -9.92 -13.66
N ALA A 267 -9.68 -9.01 -12.80
CA ALA A 267 -8.28 -8.94 -12.40
C ALA A 267 -7.90 -9.89 -11.24
N ALA A 268 -8.86 -10.39 -10.47
CA ALA A 268 -8.58 -11.16 -9.26
C ALA A 268 -7.62 -12.35 -9.46
N PRO A 269 -7.72 -13.17 -10.52
CA PRO A 269 -6.75 -14.24 -10.78
C PRO A 269 -5.33 -13.71 -11.04
N SER A 270 -5.22 -12.56 -11.73
CA SER A 270 -3.93 -11.95 -12.04
C SER A 270 -3.28 -11.33 -10.81
N VAL A 271 -4.06 -10.73 -9.92
CA VAL A 271 -3.58 -10.24 -8.62
C VAL A 271 -3.06 -11.39 -7.77
N ALA A 272 -3.79 -12.51 -7.69
CA ALA A 272 -3.32 -13.70 -6.97
C ALA A 272 -2.02 -14.26 -7.57
N ALA A 273 -1.92 -14.34 -8.90
CA ALA A 273 -0.70 -14.76 -9.60
C ALA A 273 0.46 -13.78 -9.37
N PHE A 274 0.17 -12.46 -9.35
CA PHE A 274 1.15 -11.43 -9.05
C PHE A 274 1.71 -11.58 -7.62
N PHE A 275 0.85 -11.79 -6.64
CA PHE A 275 1.25 -12.03 -5.26
C PHE A 275 2.10 -13.30 -5.11
N ALA A 276 1.67 -14.41 -5.71
CA ALA A 276 2.42 -15.66 -5.66
C ALA A 276 3.82 -15.56 -6.30
N ALA A 277 3.99 -14.70 -7.32
CA ALA A 277 5.27 -14.53 -8.01
C ALA A 277 6.21 -13.53 -7.31
N ASN A 278 5.66 -12.58 -6.54
CA ASN A 278 6.42 -11.48 -5.93
C ASN A 278 6.39 -11.60 -4.39
N GLY A 279 7.04 -12.64 -3.88
CA GLY A 279 7.32 -12.81 -2.46
C GLY A 279 8.33 -11.78 -1.95
N PHE A 280 8.50 -11.70 -0.63
CA PHE A 280 9.45 -10.80 0.02
C PHE A 280 10.90 -11.09 -0.44
N GLY A 281 11.61 -10.05 -0.83
CA GLY A 281 12.98 -10.18 -1.30
C GLY A 281 13.14 -10.66 -2.75
N VAL A 282 12.05 -10.96 -3.48
CA VAL A 282 12.12 -11.34 -4.89
C VAL A 282 12.42 -10.11 -5.74
N SER A 283 13.66 -10.01 -6.22
CA SER A 283 14.13 -8.95 -7.12
C SER A 283 15.25 -9.49 -8.01
N PRO A 284 15.17 -9.33 -9.35
CA PRO A 284 14.05 -8.72 -10.07
C PRO A 284 12.76 -9.55 -10.01
N SER A 285 11.61 -8.90 -10.24
CA SER A 285 10.33 -9.61 -10.39
C SER A 285 10.41 -10.63 -11.55
N PRO A 286 9.79 -11.81 -11.44
CA PRO A 286 9.65 -12.74 -12.57
C PRO A 286 8.97 -12.13 -13.79
N TYR A 287 8.24 -11.03 -13.61
CA TYR A 287 7.54 -10.30 -14.67
C TYR A 287 8.32 -9.10 -15.22
N ALA A 288 9.58 -8.91 -14.83
CA ALA A 288 10.40 -7.77 -15.27
C ALA A 288 10.57 -7.65 -16.80
N ASN A 289 10.42 -8.76 -17.52
CA ASN A 289 10.53 -8.79 -18.99
C ASN A 289 9.17 -8.81 -19.70
N GLY A 290 8.07 -8.66 -18.99
CA GLY A 290 6.69 -8.62 -19.53
C GLY A 290 5.69 -9.37 -18.66
N LEU A 291 4.46 -8.91 -18.68
CA LEU A 291 3.36 -9.56 -17.99
C LEU A 291 2.91 -10.82 -18.76
N PRO A 292 2.47 -11.90 -18.07
CA PRO A 292 1.89 -13.06 -18.73
C PRO A 292 0.66 -12.71 -19.58
N ALA A 293 0.44 -13.43 -20.68
CA ALA A 293 -0.74 -13.24 -21.53
C ALA A 293 -2.07 -13.54 -20.81
N SER A 294 -2.04 -14.21 -19.67
CA SER A 294 -3.20 -14.42 -18.78
C SER A 294 -3.59 -13.18 -17.97
N PHE A 295 -2.74 -12.15 -17.93
CA PHE A 295 -3.09 -10.89 -17.29
C PHE A 295 -3.99 -10.07 -18.20
N PRO A 296 -4.89 -9.22 -17.65
CA PRO A 296 -5.73 -8.36 -18.46
C PRO A 296 -4.89 -7.51 -19.44
N SER A 297 -5.40 -7.39 -20.68
CA SER A 297 -4.71 -6.63 -21.74
C SER A 297 -4.59 -5.12 -21.46
N TYR A 298 -5.31 -4.62 -20.47
CA TYR A 298 -5.21 -3.25 -20.02
C TYR A 298 -4.09 -3.02 -18.98
N CYS A 299 -3.30 -4.07 -18.66
CA CYS A 299 -2.13 -3.98 -17.79
C CYS A 299 -0.85 -3.85 -18.61
N ALA A 300 0.08 -3.01 -18.16
CA ALA A 300 1.39 -2.77 -18.75
C ALA A 300 2.47 -2.59 -17.66
N LEU A 301 3.75 -2.64 -18.06
CA LEU A 301 4.90 -2.31 -17.20
C LEU A 301 5.22 -0.83 -17.24
#